data_55a27742d58f1ac3fe58727adbc16bee
#
_entry.id   55a27742d58f1ac3fe58727adbc16bee
#
_cell.length_a   1.000
_cell.length_b   1.000
_cell.length_c   1.000
_cell.angle_alpha   90.00
_cell.angle_beta   90.00
_cell.angle_gamma   90.00
#
_symmetry.space_group_name_H-M   'P 1'
#
loop_
_entity.id
_entity.type
_entity.pdbx_description
1 polymer ?
#
loop_
_entity_poly.entity_id
_entity_poly.type
_entity_poly.pdbx_seq_one_letter_code
_entity_poly.pdbx_strand_id
1 'polypeptide(L)'
;MNEAQRKKRNFRARKVWKLFKLRKKKECRGKDLITLSKLGKRWELHHEDLREENYEVLNDNFLPCNNQTHEMVHWLYRYYVKDPEIIDRLKAEMEKMKAINQGGGNVQEEEYAEGCKKI
;
A
#
# COMPACT_ATOMS: atom_id res chain seq x y z
N MET A 1 -22.50 6.46 -8.67
CA MET A 1 -21.58 7.15 -7.75
C MET A 1 -22.36 7.88 -6.67
N ASN A 2 -22.08 7.65 -5.40
CA ASN A 2 -22.76 8.35 -4.33
C ASN A 2 -22.16 9.75 -4.10
N GLU A 3 -22.81 10.54 -3.24
CA GLU A 3 -22.40 11.91 -2.96
C GLU A 3 -20.97 11.99 -2.37
N ALA A 4 -20.62 11.08 -1.45
CA ALA A 4 -19.29 11.05 -0.84
C ALA A 4 -18.22 10.77 -1.87
N GLN A 5 -18.45 9.83 -2.79
CA GLN A 5 -17.50 9.52 -3.85
C GLN A 5 -17.33 10.68 -4.83
N ARG A 6 -18.43 11.36 -5.17
CA ARG A 6 -18.40 12.55 -6.03
C ARG A 6 -17.60 13.67 -5.39
N LYS A 7 -17.79 13.89 -4.11
CA LYS A 7 -17.11 14.91 -3.35
C LYS A 7 -15.59 14.66 -3.32
N LYS A 8 -15.18 13.42 -3.11
CA LYS A 8 -13.78 13.01 -3.14
C LYS A 8 -13.16 13.22 -4.51
N ARG A 9 -13.86 12.84 -5.57
CA ARG A 9 -13.39 13.02 -6.95
C ARG A 9 -13.21 14.49 -7.28
N ASN A 10 -14.18 15.33 -6.91
CA ASN A 10 -14.11 16.76 -7.16
C ASN A 10 -12.95 17.41 -6.41
N PHE A 11 -12.72 17.00 -5.16
CA PHE A 11 -11.60 17.50 -4.37
C PHE A 11 -10.26 17.15 -5.03
N ARG A 12 -10.10 15.90 -5.48
CA ARG A 12 -8.86 15.45 -6.13
C ARG A 12 -8.60 16.14 -7.46
N ALA A 13 -9.61 16.70 -8.10
CA ALA A 13 -9.45 17.48 -9.33
C ALA A 13 -8.95 18.90 -9.08
N ARG A 14 -9.00 19.38 -7.84
CA ARG A 14 -8.58 20.75 -7.51
C ARG A 14 -7.07 20.92 -7.59
N LYS A 15 -6.66 22.13 -7.97
CA LYS A 15 -5.24 22.48 -8.05
C LYS A 15 -4.51 22.31 -6.72
N VAL A 16 -5.15 22.66 -5.60
CA VAL A 16 -4.57 22.51 -4.27
C VAL A 16 -4.18 21.06 -3.96
N TRP A 17 -5.03 20.10 -4.33
CA TRP A 17 -4.72 18.69 -4.16
C TRP A 17 -3.53 18.27 -5.02
N LYS A 18 -3.53 18.67 -6.30
CA LYS A 18 -2.46 18.30 -7.23
C LYS A 18 -1.11 18.85 -6.77
N LEU A 19 -1.07 20.08 -6.28
CA LEU A 19 0.15 20.69 -5.75
C LEU A 19 0.61 20.00 -4.46
N PHE A 20 -0.32 19.68 -3.59
CA PHE A 20 -0.03 18.92 -2.37
C PHE A 20 0.56 17.55 -2.68
N LYS A 21 -0.01 16.85 -3.66
CA LYS A 21 0.46 15.53 -4.09
C LYS A 21 1.89 15.62 -4.64
N LEU A 22 2.19 16.62 -5.45
CA LEU A 22 3.55 16.84 -5.97
C LEU A 22 4.54 17.13 -4.85
N ARG A 23 4.14 17.95 -3.87
CA ARG A 23 4.99 18.26 -2.71
C ARG A 23 5.30 16.99 -1.91
N LYS A 24 4.32 16.14 -1.67
CA LYS A 24 4.51 14.88 -0.96
C LYS A 24 5.45 13.94 -1.70
N LYS A 25 5.34 13.86 -3.02
CA LYS A 25 6.27 13.08 -3.85
C LYS A 25 7.70 13.59 -3.71
N LYS A 26 7.87 14.90 -3.72
CA LYS A 26 9.19 15.52 -3.57
C LYS A 26 9.79 15.25 -2.18
N GLU A 27 8.98 15.34 -1.14
CA GLU A 27 9.42 15.07 0.24
C GLU A 27 9.92 13.64 0.41
N CYS A 28 9.28 12.66 -0.25
CA CYS A 28 9.70 11.26 -0.16
C CYS A 28 10.71 10.86 -1.26
N ARG A 29 11.22 11.83 -2.01
CA ARG A 29 12.21 11.62 -3.08
C ARG A 29 11.73 10.65 -4.15
N GLY A 30 10.43 10.64 -4.43
CA GLY A 30 9.82 9.77 -5.43
C GLY A 30 9.75 8.31 -5.07
N LYS A 31 9.81 7.97 -3.78
CA LYS A 31 9.79 6.59 -3.31
C LYS A 31 8.49 6.27 -2.56
N ASP A 32 8.05 5.04 -2.73
CA ASP A 32 7.01 4.44 -1.89
C ASP A 32 7.55 4.31 -0.47
N LEU A 33 6.84 4.88 0.52
CA LEU A 33 7.36 4.91 1.89
C LEU A 33 7.24 3.57 2.64
N ILE A 34 6.55 2.58 2.08
CA ILE A 34 6.46 1.25 2.66
C ILE A 34 7.50 0.31 2.03
N THR A 35 7.52 0.24 0.71
CA THR A 35 8.40 -0.69 -0.02
C THR A 35 9.78 -0.10 -0.32
N LEU A 36 9.91 1.22 -0.24
CA LEU A 36 11.11 1.98 -0.61
C LEU A 36 11.46 1.89 -2.09
N SER A 37 10.55 1.36 -2.91
CA SER A 37 10.70 1.30 -4.34
C SER A 37 10.27 2.61 -4.99
N LYS A 38 10.63 2.80 -6.26
CA LYS A 38 10.24 3.98 -7.01
C LYS A 38 8.73 4.06 -7.17
N LEU A 39 8.16 5.26 -7.01
CA LEU A 39 6.75 5.49 -7.30
C LEU A 39 6.50 5.37 -8.80
N GLY A 40 5.52 4.52 -9.16
CA GLY A 40 5.10 4.32 -10.54
C GLY A 40 4.10 5.38 -10.99
N LYS A 41 3.55 5.19 -12.19
CA LYS A 41 2.58 6.14 -12.75
C LYS A 41 1.28 6.22 -11.95
N ARG A 42 0.88 5.11 -11.33
CA ARG A 42 -0.35 5.01 -10.55
C ARG A 42 -0.09 5.07 -9.05
N TRP A 43 0.83 5.92 -8.66
CA TRP A 43 1.06 6.13 -7.25
C TRP A 43 -0.07 6.95 -6.61
N GLU A 44 -0.26 6.75 -5.32
CA GLU A 44 -1.35 7.35 -4.58
C GLU A 44 -0.87 7.93 -3.26
N LEU A 45 -1.67 8.84 -2.71
CA LEU A 45 -1.50 9.28 -1.34
C LEU A 45 -2.49 8.51 -0.47
N HIS A 46 -1.96 7.61 0.36
CA HIS A 46 -2.78 6.91 1.35
C HIS A 46 -3.13 7.87 2.47
N HIS A 47 -4.42 8.09 2.69
CA HIS A 47 -4.90 8.93 3.78
C HIS A 47 -5.01 8.07 5.04
N GLU A 48 -4.10 8.29 5.98
CA GLU A 48 -4.03 7.52 7.23
C GLU A 48 -5.24 7.77 8.13
N ASP A 49 -5.82 8.97 8.05
CA ASP A 49 -7.04 9.32 8.75
C ASP A 49 -8.24 8.96 7.88
N LEU A 50 -8.94 7.88 8.22
CA LEU A 50 -10.05 7.34 7.43
C LEU A 50 -11.40 7.99 7.73
N ARG A 51 -11.44 9.00 8.59
CA ARG A 51 -12.69 9.69 8.93
C ARG A 51 -13.11 10.62 7.80
N GLU A 52 -14.37 10.50 7.39
CA GLU A 52 -14.92 11.27 6.27
C GLU A 52 -14.80 12.79 6.49
N GLU A 53 -15.01 13.26 7.71
CA GLU A 53 -14.93 14.70 8.01
C GLU A 53 -13.53 15.27 7.81
N ASN A 54 -12.50 14.45 7.78
CA ASN A 54 -11.12 14.89 7.63
C ASN A 54 -10.54 14.61 6.24
N TYR A 55 -11.37 14.17 5.29
CA TYR A 55 -10.86 13.78 3.96
C TYR A 55 -10.16 14.93 3.23
N GLU A 56 -10.64 16.16 3.39
CA GLU A 56 -10.07 17.33 2.71
C GLU A 56 -9.02 18.06 3.54
N VAL A 57 -8.64 17.51 4.71
CA VAL A 57 -7.63 18.12 5.58
C VAL A 57 -6.24 17.72 5.11
N LEU A 58 -5.52 18.64 4.47
CA LEU A 58 -4.18 18.39 3.93
C LEU A 58 -3.13 18.59 5.04
N ASN A 59 -2.62 17.47 5.53
CA ASN A 59 -1.63 17.46 6.63
C ASN A 59 -0.65 16.30 6.42
N ASP A 60 0.10 15.94 7.45
CA ASP A 60 1.12 14.89 7.36
C ASP A 60 0.55 13.46 7.47
N ASN A 61 -0.78 13.32 7.57
CA ASN A 61 -1.43 11.99 7.59
C ASN A 61 -1.68 11.45 6.17
N PHE A 62 -0.74 11.70 5.27
CA PHE A 62 -0.76 11.18 3.90
C PHE A 62 0.56 10.48 3.61
N LEU A 63 0.47 9.23 3.16
CA LEU A 63 1.63 8.40 2.88
C LEU A 63 1.72 8.13 1.37
N PRO A 64 2.77 8.63 0.69
CA PRO A 64 2.97 8.28 -0.73
C PRO A 64 3.30 6.81 -0.90
N CYS A 65 2.57 6.14 -1.77
CA CYS A 65 2.79 4.72 -2.05
C CYS A 65 2.25 4.36 -3.44
N ASN A 66 2.73 3.26 -3.98
CA ASN A 66 2.18 2.71 -5.21
C ASN A 66 0.79 2.13 -4.95
N ASN A 67 -0.03 1.99 -5.99
CA ASN A 67 -1.38 1.52 -5.84
C ASN A 67 -1.47 0.11 -5.22
N GLN A 68 -0.54 -0.78 -5.56
CA GLN A 68 -0.50 -2.12 -4.96
C GLN A 68 -0.18 -2.06 -3.46
N THR A 69 0.76 -1.21 -3.08
CA THR A 69 1.08 -0.99 -1.68
C THR A 69 -0.13 -0.42 -0.93
N HIS A 70 -0.82 0.52 -1.55
CA HIS A 70 -2.02 1.13 -0.97
C HIS A 70 -3.10 0.08 -0.70
N GLU A 71 -3.35 -0.80 -1.67
CA GLU A 71 -4.29 -1.91 -1.49
C GLU A 71 -3.85 -2.84 -0.36
N MET A 72 -2.57 -3.20 -0.32
CA MET A 72 -2.01 -4.06 0.72
C MET A 72 -2.21 -3.46 2.11
N VAL A 73 -1.91 -2.16 2.26
CA VAL A 73 -2.08 -1.46 3.55
C VAL A 73 -3.52 -1.55 4.01
N HIS A 74 -4.49 -1.29 3.12
CA HIS A 74 -5.91 -1.34 3.46
C HIS A 74 -6.36 -2.76 3.85
N TRP A 75 -5.93 -3.78 3.11
CA TRP A 75 -6.25 -5.17 3.44
C TRP A 75 -5.69 -5.57 4.80
N LEU A 76 -4.41 -5.30 5.03
CA LEU A 76 -3.75 -5.65 6.28
C LEU A 76 -4.33 -4.89 7.47
N TYR A 77 -4.68 -3.62 7.28
CA TYR A 77 -5.29 -2.82 8.33
C TYR A 77 -6.64 -3.39 8.77
N ARG A 78 -7.46 -3.83 7.83
CA ARG A 78 -8.75 -4.45 8.16
C ARG A 78 -8.58 -5.71 9.01
N TYR A 79 -7.58 -6.55 8.69
CA TYR A 79 -7.26 -7.72 9.49
C TYR A 79 -6.71 -7.33 10.86
N TYR A 80 -5.80 -6.38 10.88
CA TYR A 80 -5.18 -5.90 12.11
C TYR A 80 -6.20 -5.37 13.12
N VAL A 81 -7.16 -4.58 12.66
CA VAL A 81 -8.21 -4.01 13.52
C VAL A 81 -9.09 -5.11 14.11
N LYS A 82 -9.37 -6.14 13.31
CA LYS A 82 -10.19 -7.26 13.72
C LYS A 82 -9.49 -8.16 14.76
N ASP A 83 -8.24 -8.49 14.49
CA ASP A 83 -7.41 -9.35 15.34
C ASP A 83 -5.93 -9.07 15.05
N PRO A 84 -5.25 -8.28 15.90
CA PRO A 84 -3.85 -7.93 15.65
C PRO A 84 -2.91 -9.14 15.50
N GLU A 85 -3.26 -10.28 16.12
CA GLU A 85 -2.44 -11.50 16.03
C GLU A 85 -2.43 -12.10 14.62
N ILE A 86 -3.38 -11.73 13.77
CA ILE A 86 -3.39 -12.15 12.36
C ILE A 86 -2.09 -11.71 11.67
N ILE A 87 -1.61 -10.50 11.96
CA ILE A 87 -0.37 -9.98 11.38
C ILE A 87 0.83 -10.80 11.84
N ASP A 88 0.86 -11.20 13.10
CA ASP A 88 1.94 -12.03 13.63
C ASP A 88 1.96 -13.41 12.98
N ARG A 89 0.78 -14.02 12.79
CA ARG A 89 0.67 -15.30 12.11
C ARG A 89 1.06 -15.21 10.62
N LEU A 90 0.68 -14.11 9.97
CA LEU A 90 1.05 -13.84 8.58
C LEU A 90 2.57 -13.70 8.43
N LYS A 91 3.18 -12.95 9.34
CA LYS A 91 4.63 -12.77 9.37
C LYS A 91 5.35 -14.11 9.55
N ALA A 92 4.87 -14.94 10.47
CA ALA A 92 5.43 -16.28 10.72
C ALA A 92 5.36 -17.15 9.46
N GLU A 93 4.23 -17.08 8.73
CA GLU A 93 4.06 -17.81 7.48
C GLU A 93 5.04 -17.32 6.40
N MET A 94 5.22 -16.01 6.29
CA MET A 94 6.19 -15.46 5.34
C MET A 94 7.62 -15.87 5.68
N GLU A 95 7.99 -15.90 6.95
CA GLU A 95 9.30 -16.38 7.38
C GLU A 95 9.50 -17.86 7.05
N LYS A 96 8.47 -18.67 7.24
CA LYS A 96 8.49 -20.08 6.88
C LYS A 96 8.68 -20.26 5.36
N MET A 97 7.94 -19.51 4.55
CA MET A 97 8.07 -19.55 3.09
C MET A 97 9.47 -19.14 2.66
N LYS A 98 10.00 -18.11 3.26
CA LYS A 98 11.36 -17.65 2.98
C LYS A 98 12.39 -18.73 3.28
N ALA A 99 12.29 -19.41 4.43
CA ALA A 99 13.19 -20.47 4.81
C ALA A 99 13.12 -21.64 3.83
N ILE A 100 11.92 -22.06 3.44
CA ILE A 100 11.71 -23.15 2.48
C ILE A 100 12.31 -22.82 1.11
N ASN A 101 12.11 -21.60 0.63
CA ASN A 101 12.49 -21.22 -0.72
C ASN A 101 13.95 -20.76 -0.83
N GLN A 102 14.61 -20.44 0.27
CA GLN A 102 16.01 -20.04 0.28
C GLN A 102 16.95 -21.10 0.83
N GLY A 103 16.41 -22.07 1.57
CA GLY A 103 17.21 -23.10 2.23
C GLY A 103 17.53 -24.32 1.41
N GLY A 104 16.87 -24.55 0.28
CA GLY A 104 16.94 -25.80 -0.48
C GLY A 104 17.70 -25.76 -1.79
N GLY A 105 18.26 -24.62 -2.15
CA GLY A 105 18.97 -24.46 -3.41
C GLY A 105 18.03 -24.17 -4.59
N ASN A 106 18.64 -24.02 -5.78
CA ASN A 106 17.97 -23.49 -6.96
C ASN A 106 16.81 -24.34 -7.49
N VAL A 107 16.89 -25.65 -7.32
CA VAL A 107 15.87 -26.56 -7.83
C VAL A 107 14.51 -26.32 -7.16
N GLN A 108 14.51 -26.10 -5.86
CA GLN A 108 13.28 -25.82 -5.12
C GLN A 108 12.67 -24.49 -5.51
N GLU A 109 13.51 -23.49 -5.74
CA GLU A 109 13.05 -22.18 -6.19
C GLU A 109 12.38 -22.25 -7.55
N GLU A 110 12.94 -23.03 -8.48
CA GLU A 110 12.37 -23.24 -9.80
C GLU A 110 11.02 -23.94 -9.72
N GLU A 111 10.90 -24.97 -8.91
CA GLU A 111 9.64 -25.69 -8.69
C GLU A 111 8.58 -24.76 -8.11
N TYR A 112 8.95 -23.94 -7.14
CA TYR A 112 8.04 -22.96 -6.54
C TYR A 112 7.58 -21.94 -7.58
N ALA A 113 8.49 -21.41 -8.38
CA ALA A 113 8.15 -20.42 -9.42
C ALA A 113 7.18 -21.00 -10.45
N GLU A 114 7.37 -22.25 -10.87
CA GLU A 114 6.45 -22.94 -11.77
C GLU A 114 5.08 -23.14 -11.12
N GLY A 115 5.05 -23.55 -9.87
CA GLY A 115 3.82 -23.71 -9.10
C GLY A 115 3.02 -22.42 -9.01
N CYS A 116 3.69 -21.30 -8.76
CA CYS A 116 3.06 -19.98 -8.75
C CYS A 116 2.46 -19.60 -10.10
N LYS A 117 3.14 -19.92 -11.19
CA LYS A 117 2.66 -19.62 -12.55
C LYS A 117 1.40 -20.39 -12.91
N LYS A 118 1.19 -21.55 -12.32
CA LYS A 118 0.02 -22.39 -12.55
C LYS A 118 -1.21 -21.94 -11.78
N ILE A 119 -1.03 -21.17 -10.76
CA ILE A 119 -2.09 -20.62 -9.94
C ILE A 119 -2.65 -19.33 -10.53
#